data_46009776434001cc57e104c2eee4ca8d
#
_entry.id   46009776434001cc57e104c2eee4ca8d
#
_cell.length_a   1.000
_cell.length_b   1.000
_cell.length_c   1.000
_cell.angle_alpha   90.00
_cell.angle_beta   90.00
_cell.angle_gamma   90.00
#
_symmetry.space_group_name_H-M   'P 1'
#
loop_
_entity.id
_entity.type
_entity.pdbx_description
1 polymer ?
#
loop_
_entity_poly.entity_id
_entity_poly.type
_entity_poly.pdbx_seq_one_letter_code
_entity_poly.pdbx_strand_id
1 'polypeptide(L)'
;MMQRILAGFSALPGADQAYIISRRDGLVASVGKRGRAPMVEHATQIIQAMERLGQNKAVGRGLEFWTEGEEMLLVTRLSEDASLIVSGKKGGRIARWRHAVECDVEMLNSLMR
;
A
#
# COMPACT_ATOMS: atom_id res chain seq x y z
N MET A 1 13.65 11.40 1.36
CA MET A 1 12.25 11.79 1.70
C MET A 1 11.29 10.61 1.63
N MET A 2 11.25 9.89 0.52
CA MET A 2 10.37 8.72 0.36
C MET A 2 10.60 7.64 1.42
N GLN A 3 11.85 7.28 1.69
CA GLN A 3 12.18 6.26 2.70
C GLN A 3 11.70 6.67 4.09
N ARG A 4 11.78 7.94 4.42
CA ARG A 4 11.32 8.46 5.71
C ARG A 4 9.80 8.32 5.85
N ILE A 5 9.06 8.64 4.79
CA ILE A 5 7.60 8.51 4.79
C ILE A 5 7.20 7.05 4.95
N LEU A 6 7.83 6.14 4.20
CA LEU A 6 7.57 4.71 4.31
C LEU A 6 7.93 4.17 5.69
N ALA A 7 9.03 4.65 6.28
CA ALA A 7 9.42 4.27 7.64
C ALA A 7 8.36 4.68 8.66
N GLY A 8 7.73 5.83 8.47
CA GLY A 8 6.62 6.28 9.30
C GLY A 8 5.43 5.34 9.24
N PHE A 9 5.08 4.86 8.05
CA PHE A 9 4.00 3.89 7.89
C PHE A 9 4.35 2.54 8.52
N SER A 10 5.57 2.05 8.34
CA SER A 10 5.98 0.78 8.92
C SER A 10 6.04 0.80 10.45
N ALA A 11 6.09 1.99 11.03
CA ALA A 11 6.08 2.19 12.49
C ALA A 11 4.68 2.31 13.08
N LEU A 12 3.63 2.32 12.27
CA LEU A 12 2.25 2.37 12.77
C LEU A 12 1.93 1.13 13.60
N PRO A 13 1.02 1.24 14.60
CA PRO A 13 0.67 0.10 15.43
C PRO A 13 0.21 -1.10 14.60
N GLY A 14 0.89 -2.23 14.78
CA GLY A 14 0.62 -3.48 14.06
C GLY A 14 1.25 -3.57 12.68
N ALA A 15 1.79 -2.48 12.13
CA ALA A 15 2.43 -2.50 10.83
C ALA A 15 3.83 -3.11 10.92
N ASP A 16 4.22 -3.83 9.88
CA ASP A 16 5.55 -4.43 9.75
C ASP A 16 6.32 -3.84 8.57
N GLN A 17 5.62 -3.51 7.49
CA GLN A 17 6.25 -3.06 6.24
C GLN A 17 5.41 -2.02 5.54
N ALA A 18 6.09 -1.16 4.77
CA ALA A 18 5.46 -0.26 3.81
C ALA A 18 6.30 -0.27 2.54
N TYR A 19 5.67 -0.44 1.39
CA TYR A 19 6.38 -0.50 0.13
C TYR A 19 5.53 0.03 -1.02
N ILE A 20 6.21 0.40 -2.11
CA ILE A 20 5.56 0.92 -3.31
C ILE A 20 5.86 -0.01 -4.47
N ILE A 21 4.81 -0.39 -5.19
CA ILE A 21 4.90 -1.20 -6.39
C ILE A 21 4.43 -0.38 -7.57
N SER A 22 5.24 -0.33 -8.63
CA SER A 22 4.91 0.28 -9.89
C SER A 22 4.59 -0.81 -10.89
N ARG A 23 3.59 -0.56 -11.74
CA ARG A 23 3.27 -1.47 -12.84
C ARG A 23 4.47 -1.66 -13.77
N ARG A 24 5.24 -0.60 -13.98
CA ARG A 24 6.38 -0.57 -14.90
C ARG A 24 7.64 -1.19 -14.31
N ASP A 25 7.95 -0.82 -13.07
CA ASP A 25 9.24 -1.12 -12.47
C ASP A 25 9.21 -2.20 -11.38
N GLY A 26 8.02 -2.70 -11.03
CA GLY A 26 7.87 -3.62 -9.91
C GLY A 26 8.05 -2.91 -8.57
N LEU A 27 8.84 -3.49 -7.69
CA LEU A 27 9.12 -2.89 -6.38
C LEU A 27 10.01 -1.65 -6.54
N VAL A 28 9.47 -0.49 -6.17
CA VAL A 28 10.17 0.79 -6.28
C VAL A 28 10.94 1.11 -5.01
N ALA A 29 10.30 0.92 -3.86
CA ALA A 29 10.90 1.22 -2.56
C ALA A 29 10.24 0.37 -1.49
N SER A 30 10.98 0.03 -0.43
CA SER A 30 10.40 -0.69 0.69
C SER A 30 11.14 -0.34 1.98
N VAL A 31 10.39 -0.30 3.07
CA VAL A 31 10.92 -0.17 4.43
C VAL A 31 10.14 -1.17 5.28
N GLY A 32 10.83 -1.92 6.12
CA GLY A 32 10.17 -2.91 6.94
C GLY A 32 11.06 -3.42 8.06
N LYS A 33 10.45 -4.23 8.91
CA LYS A 33 11.17 -4.87 10.00
C LYS A 33 12.15 -5.91 9.46
N ARG A 34 13.25 -6.07 10.17
CA ARG A 34 14.30 -6.99 9.81
C ARG A 34 13.76 -8.41 9.60
N GLY A 35 14.15 -9.05 8.52
CA GLY A 35 13.75 -10.43 8.22
C GLY A 35 12.43 -10.58 7.48
N ARG A 36 11.74 -9.47 7.18
CA ARG A 36 10.47 -9.51 6.42
C ARG A 36 10.72 -9.03 4.99
N ALA A 37 10.38 -9.85 4.03
CA ALA A 37 10.41 -9.47 2.61
C ALA A 37 9.04 -8.97 2.17
N PRO A 38 8.96 -7.98 1.27
CA PRO A 38 7.68 -7.54 0.72
C PRO A 38 6.99 -8.69 -0.03
N MET A 39 5.67 -8.82 0.15
CA MET A 39 4.86 -9.82 -0.52
C MET A 39 4.38 -9.30 -1.86
N VAL A 40 5.32 -9.07 -2.78
CA VAL A 40 5.08 -8.41 -4.06
C VAL A 40 4.04 -9.15 -4.91
N GLU A 41 4.09 -10.47 -4.96
CA GLU A 41 3.13 -11.26 -5.76
C GLU A 41 1.70 -11.09 -5.27
N HIS A 42 1.49 -11.20 -3.96
CA HIS A 42 0.16 -11.01 -3.38
C HIS A 42 -0.37 -9.61 -3.64
N ALA A 43 0.47 -8.61 -3.41
CA ALA A 43 0.08 -7.23 -3.64
C ALA A 43 -0.25 -6.98 -5.11
N THR A 44 0.52 -7.55 -6.03
CA THR A 44 0.27 -7.43 -7.47
C THR A 44 -1.07 -8.04 -7.85
N GLN A 45 -1.41 -9.20 -7.30
CA GLN A 45 -2.69 -9.86 -7.54
C GLN A 45 -3.86 -9.00 -7.06
N ILE A 46 -3.72 -8.38 -5.89
CA ILE A 46 -4.75 -7.49 -5.34
C ILE A 46 -4.92 -6.26 -6.24
N ILE A 47 -3.82 -5.66 -6.67
CA ILE A 47 -3.85 -4.49 -7.56
C ILE A 47 -4.54 -4.84 -8.87
N GLN A 48 -4.23 -6.01 -9.45
CA GLN A 48 -4.88 -6.48 -10.67
C GLN A 48 -6.38 -6.70 -10.47
N ALA A 49 -6.78 -7.22 -9.32
CA ALA A 49 -8.19 -7.41 -8.99
C ALA A 49 -8.91 -6.05 -8.88
N MET A 50 -8.28 -5.07 -8.24
CA MET A 50 -8.82 -3.71 -8.16
C MET A 50 -9.01 -3.10 -9.55
N GLU A 51 -8.06 -3.30 -10.45
CA GLU A 51 -8.15 -2.81 -11.82
C GLU A 51 -9.28 -3.48 -12.60
N ARG A 52 -9.46 -4.79 -12.44
CA ARG A 52 -10.56 -5.51 -13.11
C ARG A 52 -11.91 -5.02 -12.63
N LEU A 53 -12.07 -4.78 -11.33
CA LEU A 53 -13.29 -4.18 -10.78
C LEU A 53 -13.51 -2.78 -11.34
N GLY A 54 -12.43 -2.02 -11.51
CA GLY A 54 -12.49 -0.66 -12.04
C GLY A 54 -12.93 -0.58 -13.50
N GLN A 55 -12.86 -1.68 -14.24
CA GLN A 55 -13.36 -1.75 -15.62
C GLN A 55 -14.88 -1.81 -15.66
N ASN A 56 -15.51 -2.14 -14.57
CA ASN A 56 -16.97 -2.12 -14.46
C ASN A 56 -17.44 -0.68 -14.23
N LYS A 57 -18.14 -0.10 -15.19
CA LYS A 57 -18.59 1.30 -15.14
C LYS A 57 -19.49 1.61 -13.95
N ALA A 58 -20.23 0.61 -13.44
CA ALA A 58 -21.12 0.80 -12.30
C ALA A 58 -20.34 0.88 -10.97
N VAL A 59 -19.18 0.22 -10.88
CA VAL A 59 -18.36 0.20 -9.68
C VAL A 59 -17.34 1.34 -9.67
N GLY A 60 -16.80 1.67 -10.84
CA GLY A 60 -15.79 2.69 -10.98
C GLY A 60 -14.40 2.18 -10.61
N ARG A 61 -13.45 3.09 -10.50
CA ARG A 61 -12.05 2.80 -10.30
C ARG A 61 -11.74 2.48 -8.84
N GLY A 62 -11.04 1.39 -8.59
CA GLY A 62 -10.59 1.04 -7.24
C GLY A 62 -9.46 1.94 -6.77
N LEU A 63 -9.68 2.64 -5.67
CA LEU A 63 -8.70 3.54 -5.08
C LEU A 63 -7.99 2.92 -3.88
N GLU A 64 -8.67 2.08 -3.14
CA GLU A 64 -8.19 1.53 -1.88
C GLU A 64 -8.78 0.14 -1.65
N PHE A 65 -8.00 -0.72 -1.02
CA PHE A 65 -8.40 -2.06 -0.64
C PHE A 65 -7.70 -2.43 0.67
N TRP A 66 -8.40 -3.12 1.56
CA TRP A 66 -7.77 -3.67 2.76
C TRP A 66 -8.34 -5.02 3.11
N THR A 67 -7.52 -5.83 3.78
CA THR A 67 -7.95 -7.11 4.34
C THR A 67 -7.57 -7.18 5.80
N GLU A 68 -8.40 -7.89 6.57
CA GLU A 68 -8.13 -8.21 7.96
C GLU A 68 -8.24 -9.72 8.12
N GLY A 69 -7.11 -10.40 8.13
CA GLY A 69 -7.00 -11.83 8.36
C GLY A 69 -5.92 -12.07 9.39
N GLU A 70 -5.15 -13.14 9.23
CA GLU A 70 -3.97 -13.35 10.07
C GLU A 70 -2.94 -12.27 9.86
N GLU A 71 -2.88 -11.73 8.64
CA GLU A 71 -2.13 -10.54 8.31
C GLU A 71 -3.09 -9.47 7.83
N MET A 72 -2.74 -8.22 8.11
CA MET A 72 -3.48 -7.07 7.62
C MET A 72 -2.74 -6.47 6.44
N LEU A 73 -3.49 -6.05 5.44
CA LEU A 73 -2.94 -5.45 4.25
C LEU A 73 -3.78 -4.24 3.86
N LEU A 74 -3.13 -3.12 3.60
CA LEU A 74 -3.77 -1.93 3.05
C LEU A 74 -3.08 -1.58 1.74
N VAL A 75 -3.85 -1.51 0.67
CA VAL A 75 -3.37 -1.11 -0.65
C VAL A 75 -4.04 0.21 -1.03
N THR A 76 -3.24 1.22 -1.32
CA THR A 76 -3.73 2.54 -1.74
C THR A 76 -3.11 2.90 -3.08
N ARG A 77 -3.94 3.25 -4.05
CA ARG A 77 -3.47 3.70 -5.35
C ARG A 77 -2.88 5.11 -5.21
N LEU A 78 -1.63 5.28 -5.63
CA LEU A 78 -0.95 6.58 -5.64
C LEU A 78 -1.14 7.31 -6.97
N SER A 79 -0.99 6.57 -8.06
CA SER A 79 -1.11 7.09 -9.42
C SER A 79 -1.64 5.97 -10.31
N GLU A 80 -1.75 6.21 -11.60
CA GLU A 80 -2.19 5.16 -12.53
C GLU A 80 -1.28 3.94 -12.52
N ASP A 81 0.01 4.14 -12.27
CA ASP A 81 1.01 3.08 -12.37
C ASP A 81 1.55 2.60 -11.02
N ALA A 82 1.27 3.29 -9.93
CA ALA A 82 1.89 2.98 -8.65
C ALA A 82 0.89 2.83 -7.51
N SER A 83 1.19 1.93 -6.58
CA SER A 83 0.38 1.68 -5.39
C SER A 83 1.28 1.56 -4.17
N LEU A 84 0.79 2.07 -3.04
CA LEU A 84 1.41 1.94 -1.74
C LEU A 84 0.78 0.77 -1.01
N ILE A 85 1.58 -0.08 -0.40
CA ILE A 85 1.12 -1.20 0.40
C ILE A 85 1.69 -1.06 1.81
N VAL A 86 0.81 -1.14 2.81
CA VAL A 86 1.18 -1.27 4.22
C VAL A 86 0.71 -2.64 4.68
N SER A 87 1.60 -3.43 5.25
CA SER A 87 1.27 -4.77 5.73
C SER A 87 1.69 -4.94 7.18
N GLY A 88 1.02 -5.82 7.88
CA GLY A 88 1.32 -6.07 9.27
C GLY A 88 0.54 -7.24 9.84
N LYS A 89 0.58 -7.35 11.17
CA LYS A 89 -0.03 -8.45 11.90
C LYS A 89 -1.48 -8.14 12.24
N LYS A 90 -2.23 -9.21 12.49
CA LYS A 90 -3.59 -9.14 13.04
C LYS A 90 -3.60 -8.26 14.30
N GLY A 91 -4.62 -7.41 14.41
CA GLY A 91 -4.78 -6.51 15.54
C GLY A 91 -4.31 -5.08 15.28
N GLY A 92 -3.75 -4.80 14.12
CA GLY A 92 -3.51 -3.43 13.70
C GLY A 92 -4.82 -2.67 13.53
N ARG A 93 -4.78 -1.35 13.64
CA ARG A 93 -5.98 -0.51 13.48
C ARG A 93 -6.01 0.07 12.08
N ILE A 94 -6.79 -0.56 11.21
CA ILE A 94 -6.84 -0.18 9.80
C ILE A 94 -7.26 1.28 9.60
N ALA A 95 -8.18 1.80 10.40
CA ALA A 95 -8.61 3.19 10.32
C ALA A 95 -7.45 4.15 10.56
N ARG A 96 -6.56 3.81 11.48
CA ARG A 96 -5.39 4.62 11.79
C ARG A 96 -4.37 4.57 10.66
N TRP A 97 -4.18 3.39 10.04
CA TRP A 97 -3.32 3.25 8.88
C TRP A 97 -3.83 4.10 7.72
N ARG A 98 -5.13 4.02 7.45
CA ARG A 98 -5.76 4.78 6.37
C ARG A 98 -5.59 6.28 6.57
N HIS A 99 -5.81 6.74 7.79
CA HIS A 99 -5.65 8.15 8.12
C HIS A 99 -4.22 8.63 7.90
N ALA A 100 -3.23 7.87 8.38
CA ALA A 100 -1.83 8.20 8.19
C ALA A 100 -1.45 8.26 6.72
N VAL A 101 -1.92 7.31 5.92
CA VAL A 101 -1.67 7.28 4.48
C VAL A 101 -2.31 8.49 3.79
N GLU A 102 -3.56 8.81 4.12
CA GLU A 102 -4.26 9.96 3.55
C GLU A 102 -3.50 11.27 3.77
N CYS A 103 -2.88 11.43 4.93
CA CYS A 103 -2.11 12.63 5.25
C CYS A 103 -0.89 12.81 4.34
N ASP A 104 -0.33 11.72 3.82
CA ASP A 104 0.94 11.75 3.08
C ASP A 104 0.84 11.37 1.59
N VAL A 105 -0.36 11.03 1.11
CA VAL A 105 -0.55 10.58 -0.28
C VAL A 105 -0.08 11.62 -1.29
N GLU A 106 -0.43 12.88 -1.09
CA GLU A 106 -0.03 13.93 -2.02
C GLU A 106 1.47 14.11 -2.08
N MET A 107 2.13 14.02 -0.93
CA MET A 107 3.59 14.11 -0.86
C MET A 107 4.23 12.93 -1.61
N LEU A 108 3.73 11.72 -1.40
CA LEU A 108 4.22 10.54 -2.10
C LEU A 108 4.04 10.67 -3.60
N ASN A 109 2.89 11.16 -4.06
CA ASN A 109 2.63 11.38 -5.48
C ASN A 109 3.61 12.39 -6.07
N SER A 110 3.93 13.44 -5.34
CA SER A 110 4.93 14.42 -5.76
C SER A 110 6.30 13.78 -5.95
N LEU A 111 6.70 12.91 -5.05
CA LEU A 111 7.99 12.24 -5.09
C LEU A 111 8.09 11.19 -6.22
N MET A 112 6.95 10.70 -6.70
CA MET A 112 6.88 9.70 -7.76
C MET A 112 6.90 10.29 -9.17
N ARG A 113 6.73 11.58 -9.30
CA ARG A 113 6.70 12.26 -10.61
C ARG A 113 8.09 12.52 -11.19
#